data_3f283f5da680d1d398bc0c9223231d20
#
_entry.id   3f283f5da680d1d398bc0c9223231d20
#
_cell.length_a   1.000
_cell.length_b   1.000
_cell.length_c   1.000
_cell.angle_alpha   90.00
_cell.angle_beta   90.00
_cell.angle_gamma   90.00
#
_symmetry.space_group_name_H-M   'P 1'
#
loop_
_entity.id
_entity.type
_entity.pdbx_description
1 polymer ?
#
loop_
_entity_poly.entity_id
_entity_poly.type
_entity_poly.pdbx_seq_one_letter_code
_entity_poly.pdbx_strand_id
1 'polypeptide(L)'
;TIQELKDAGSGGAFIHPRPGLITEYMSDEWYSLYRHAVDYGKKNDMNIWIYDENSYPSGFAGGHVPELMPESYNQGQGLALKKAELLPEKLDNCFICLKKEGDKWKDITNEVDSYKQKKGEYYLYEKTFYGRSDWYGGYSYVDVMVKGVTEKFIDVTMQGYEKVAKNEFGKTIPGIFTDEPNIQSSGGLRWTPDLFDVFQQKWNYDLRPLLPLLEEEV
;
A
#
# COMPACT_ATOMS: atom_id res chain seq x y z
N THR A 1 -12.86 2.10 -29.83
CA THR A 1 -11.57 2.74 -30.20
C THR A 1 -11.57 4.23 -29.84
N ILE A 2 -10.41 4.91 -29.89
CA ILE A 2 -10.32 6.38 -29.65
C ILE A 2 -11.20 7.16 -30.65
N GLN A 3 -11.30 6.71 -31.89
CA GLN A 3 -12.18 7.33 -32.88
C GLN A 3 -13.67 7.26 -32.49
N GLU A 4 -14.14 6.12 -32.02
CA GLU A 4 -15.54 5.95 -31.59
C GLU A 4 -15.86 6.84 -30.37
N LEU A 5 -14.91 6.99 -29.43
CA LEU A 5 -15.06 7.92 -28.31
C LEU A 5 -15.18 9.36 -28.78
N LYS A 6 -14.35 9.76 -29.77
CA LYS A 6 -14.44 11.09 -30.39
C LYS A 6 -15.77 11.30 -31.09
N ASP A 7 -16.22 10.33 -31.89
CA ASP A 7 -17.50 10.38 -32.62
C ASP A 7 -18.70 10.46 -31.64
N ALA A 8 -18.55 9.88 -30.44
CA ALA A 8 -19.51 9.99 -29.35
C ALA A 8 -19.42 11.32 -28.56
N GLY A 9 -18.52 12.22 -28.92
CA GLY A 9 -18.35 13.53 -28.29
C GLY A 9 -17.44 13.56 -27.06
N SER A 10 -16.64 12.50 -26.83
CA SER A 10 -15.65 12.48 -25.73
C SER A 10 -14.46 13.37 -26.06
N GLY A 11 -13.97 14.16 -25.09
CA GLY A 11 -12.78 15.01 -25.23
C GLY A 11 -11.46 14.29 -24.97
N GLY A 12 -11.49 13.02 -24.55
CA GLY A 12 -10.28 12.24 -24.24
C GLY A 12 -10.57 10.82 -23.79
N ALA A 13 -9.50 10.09 -23.48
CA ALA A 13 -9.57 8.72 -23.00
C ALA A 13 -8.46 8.44 -21.99
N PHE A 14 -8.75 7.58 -21.00
CA PHE A 14 -7.74 6.95 -20.16
C PHE A 14 -7.28 5.65 -20.81
N ILE A 15 -5.99 5.45 -20.93
CA ILE A 15 -5.41 4.19 -21.40
C ILE A 15 -5.11 3.32 -20.17
N HIS A 16 -6.03 2.43 -19.85
CA HIS A 16 -5.98 1.61 -18.67
C HIS A 16 -5.53 0.18 -19.00
N PRO A 17 -4.37 -0.27 -18.50
CA PRO A 17 -3.91 -1.65 -18.64
C PRO A 17 -4.63 -2.56 -17.63
N ARG A 18 -5.74 -3.15 -18.03
CA ARG A 18 -6.55 -4.03 -17.17
C ARG A 18 -6.05 -5.47 -17.15
N PRO A 19 -6.33 -6.25 -16.08
CA PRO A 19 -6.16 -7.72 -16.10
C PRO A 19 -6.87 -8.35 -17.31
N GLY A 20 -6.16 -9.26 -17.98
CA GLY A 20 -6.57 -9.81 -19.27
C GLY A 20 -5.96 -9.10 -20.49
N LEU A 21 -5.17 -8.04 -20.26
CA LEU A 21 -4.31 -7.45 -21.28
C LEU A 21 -3.35 -8.52 -21.83
N ILE A 22 -3.28 -8.67 -23.15
CA ILE A 22 -2.38 -9.62 -23.81
C ILE A 22 -0.96 -9.05 -23.97
N THR A 23 -0.81 -7.72 -23.97
CA THR A 23 0.49 -7.05 -23.96
C THR A 23 1.00 -6.97 -22.54
N GLU A 24 2.25 -7.33 -22.32
CA GLU A 24 2.86 -7.23 -21.00
C GLU A 24 2.90 -5.77 -20.51
N TYR A 25 2.35 -5.54 -19.32
CA TYR A 25 2.31 -4.20 -18.73
C TYR A 25 3.72 -3.66 -18.49
N MET A 26 3.93 -2.39 -18.86
CA MET A 26 5.23 -1.67 -18.80
C MET A 26 6.34 -2.26 -19.68
N SER A 27 6.02 -3.15 -20.62
CA SER A 27 6.96 -3.56 -21.66
C SER A 27 7.19 -2.46 -22.72
N ASP A 28 8.25 -2.60 -23.52
CA ASP A 28 8.49 -1.70 -24.65
C ASP A 28 7.32 -1.70 -25.64
N GLU A 29 6.64 -2.85 -25.82
CA GLU A 29 5.44 -2.94 -26.65
C GLU A 29 4.29 -2.11 -26.07
N TRP A 30 4.03 -2.22 -24.75
CA TRP A 30 3.04 -1.39 -24.05
C TRP A 30 3.29 0.10 -24.28
N TYR A 31 4.51 0.57 -24.08
CA TYR A 31 4.85 1.97 -24.25
C TYR A 31 4.77 2.42 -25.71
N SER A 32 5.08 1.55 -26.66
CA SER A 32 4.91 1.82 -28.11
C SER A 32 3.44 2.01 -28.47
N LEU A 33 2.55 1.14 -27.96
CA LEU A 33 1.10 1.27 -28.15
C LEU A 33 0.54 2.52 -27.48
N TYR A 34 0.99 2.83 -26.27
CA TYR A 34 0.62 4.07 -25.58
C TYR A 34 1.06 5.31 -26.42
N ARG A 35 2.29 5.32 -26.89
CA ARG A 35 2.77 6.39 -27.78
C ARG A 35 1.91 6.54 -29.03
N HIS A 36 1.52 5.43 -29.66
CA HIS A 36 0.62 5.45 -30.82
C HIS A 36 -0.74 6.09 -30.47
N ALA A 37 -1.30 5.75 -29.29
CA ALA A 37 -2.55 6.35 -28.81
C ALA A 37 -2.41 7.87 -28.60
N VAL A 38 -1.29 8.32 -28.03
CA VAL A 38 -0.99 9.76 -27.83
C VAL A 38 -0.88 10.49 -29.17
N ASP A 39 -0.16 9.93 -30.16
CA ASP A 39 -0.03 10.53 -31.48
C ASP A 39 -1.38 10.61 -32.21
N TYR A 40 -2.22 9.61 -32.04
CA TYR A 40 -3.58 9.62 -32.59
C TYR A 40 -4.45 10.67 -31.88
N GLY A 41 -4.41 10.73 -30.55
CA GLY A 41 -5.13 11.73 -29.75
C GLY A 41 -4.75 13.15 -30.17
N LYS A 42 -3.45 13.44 -30.30
CA LYS A 42 -2.92 14.72 -30.72
C LYS A 42 -3.45 15.15 -32.13
N LYS A 43 -3.48 14.22 -33.09
CA LYS A 43 -4.02 14.49 -34.45
C LYS A 43 -5.52 14.76 -34.43
N ASN A 44 -6.24 14.30 -33.45
CA ASN A 44 -7.69 14.33 -33.37
C ASN A 44 -8.22 15.29 -32.30
N ASP A 45 -7.36 16.09 -31.67
CA ASP A 45 -7.71 17.03 -30.60
C ASP A 45 -8.41 16.31 -29.42
N MET A 46 -7.81 15.19 -29.01
CA MET A 46 -8.27 14.39 -27.88
C MET A 46 -7.15 14.26 -26.85
N ASN A 47 -7.51 14.38 -25.57
CA ASN A 47 -6.60 14.11 -24.47
C ASN A 47 -6.42 12.61 -24.23
N ILE A 48 -5.19 12.19 -23.97
CA ILE A 48 -4.84 10.80 -23.64
C ILE A 48 -4.21 10.77 -22.26
N TRP A 49 -4.94 10.23 -21.32
CA TRP A 49 -4.50 10.17 -19.92
C TRP A 49 -3.74 8.89 -19.62
N ILE A 50 -2.78 8.96 -18.72
CA ILE A 50 -2.16 7.79 -18.12
C ILE A 50 -3.10 7.26 -17.04
N TYR A 51 -3.25 5.94 -16.97
CA TYR A 51 -3.80 5.22 -15.84
C TYR A 51 -2.67 4.40 -15.23
N ASP A 52 -2.34 4.61 -13.95
CA ASP A 52 -1.07 4.19 -13.38
C ASP A 52 -1.08 2.77 -12.77
N GLU A 53 -2.15 2.02 -13.01
CA GLU A 53 -2.28 0.64 -12.54
C GLU A 53 -2.71 -0.33 -13.64
N ASN A 54 -2.38 -1.61 -13.49
CA ASN A 54 -2.97 -2.70 -14.26
C ASN A 54 -3.95 -3.56 -13.44
N SER A 55 -3.90 -3.46 -12.13
CA SER A 55 -4.80 -4.12 -11.17
C SER A 55 -5.01 -3.19 -9.99
N TYR A 56 -6.26 -3.02 -9.57
CA TYR A 56 -6.67 -2.18 -8.44
C TYR A 56 -6.17 -2.73 -7.09
N PRO A 57 -5.78 -1.87 -6.13
CA PRO A 57 -5.63 -0.41 -6.21
C PRO A 57 -4.22 0.02 -6.67
N SER A 58 -4.05 1.30 -7.05
CA SER A 58 -2.74 1.85 -7.39
C SER A 58 -1.73 1.71 -6.23
N GLY A 59 -0.45 1.55 -6.56
CA GLY A 59 0.65 1.52 -5.59
C GLY A 59 1.66 0.39 -5.78
N PHE A 60 1.26 -0.76 -6.30
CA PHE A 60 2.15 -1.93 -6.44
C PHE A 60 2.67 -2.16 -7.87
N ALA A 61 2.12 -1.44 -8.87
CA ALA A 61 2.56 -1.47 -10.26
C ALA A 61 2.67 -2.90 -10.83
N GLY A 62 1.57 -3.69 -10.72
CA GLY A 62 1.55 -5.05 -11.24
C GLY A 62 2.49 -6.05 -10.57
N GLY A 63 3.05 -5.71 -9.42
CA GLY A 63 4.02 -6.52 -8.70
C GLY A 63 5.46 -5.98 -8.78
N HIS A 64 5.75 -5.02 -9.66
CA HIS A 64 7.11 -4.50 -9.82
C HIS A 64 7.61 -3.76 -8.57
N VAL A 65 6.75 -3.03 -7.85
CA VAL A 65 7.16 -2.35 -6.61
C VAL A 65 7.53 -3.36 -5.52
N PRO A 66 6.68 -4.35 -5.16
CA PRO A 66 7.05 -5.32 -4.13
C PRO A 66 8.22 -6.23 -4.54
N GLU A 67 8.45 -6.48 -5.83
CA GLU A 67 9.61 -7.20 -6.32
C GLU A 67 10.91 -6.44 -6.05
N LEU A 68 10.93 -5.15 -6.38
CA LEU A 68 12.13 -4.29 -6.23
C LEU A 68 12.33 -3.77 -4.81
N MET A 69 11.30 -3.79 -3.99
CA MET A 69 11.27 -3.27 -2.61
C MET A 69 10.48 -4.21 -1.70
N PRO A 70 11.06 -5.38 -1.32
CA PRO A 70 10.36 -6.36 -0.47
C PRO A 70 9.84 -5.79 0.85
N GLU A 71 10.52 -4.82 1.45
CA GLU A 71 10.10 -4.11 2.66
C GLU A 71 8.78 -3.37 2.49
N SER A 72 8.33 -3.12 1.27
CA SER A 72 7.05 -2.47 1.00
C SER A 72 5.84 -3.29 1.45
N TYR A 73 5.98 -4.60 1.71
CA TYR A 73 4.85 -5.47 2.05
C TYR A 73 5.13 -6.50 3.15
N ASN A 74 6.39 -6.77 3.49
CA ASN A 74 6.75 -7.93 4.34
C ASN A 74 6.99 -7.59 5.82
N GLN A 75 6.77 -6.36 6.24
CA GLN A 75 6.99 -5.91 7.63
C GLN A 75 5.73 -5.92 8.50
N GLY A 76 4.56 -6.17 7.88
CA GLY A 76 3.24 -6.07 8.49
C GLY A 76 2.55 -4.75 8.13
N GLN A 77 1.23 -4.78 8.08
CA GLN A 77 0.39 -3.63 7.73
C GLN A 77 -0.80 -3.45 8.69
N GLY A 78 -0.78 -4.17 9.80
CA GLY A 78 -1.77 -4.07 10.85
C GLY A 78 -1.33 -4.77 12.11
N LEU A 79 -2.08 -4.55 13.18
CA LEU A 79 -1.90 -5.18 14.49
C LEU A 79 -3.22 -5.80 14.93
N ALA A 80 -3.26 -7.13 15.01
CA ALA A 80 -4.41 -7.86 15.53
C ALA A 80 -4.25 -8.07 17.04
N LEU A 81 -5.31 -7.77 17.79
CA LEU A 81 -5.35 -7.95 19.24
C LEU A 81 -5.79 -9.36 19.61
N LYS A 82 -5.03 -9.99 20.53
CA LYS A 82 -5.44 -11.16 21.31
C LYS A 82 -5.45 -10.82 22.80
N LYS A 83 -6.56 -11.10 23.48
CA LYS A 83 -6.69 -10.90 24.94
C LYS A 83 -6.38 -12.19 25.65
N ALA A 84 -5.67 -12.12 26.79
CA ALA A 84 -5.33 -13.27 27.61
C ALA A 84 -5.33 -12.92 29.10
N GLU A 85 -5.75 -13.89 29.95
CA GLU A 85 -5.63 -13.79 31.41
C GLU A 85 -4.32 -14.40 31.93
N LEU A 86 -3.67 -15.19 31.10
CA LEU A 86 -2.38 -15.82 31.36
C LEU A 86 -1.58 -15.81 30.06
N LEU A 87 -0.32 -15.43 30.12
CA LEU A 87 0.54 -15.46 28.93
C LEU A 87 0.76 -16.90 28.46
N PRO A 88 0.63 -17.16 27.14
CA PRO A 88 0.97 -18.47 26.60
C PRO A 88 2.45 -18.78 26.79
N GLU A 89 2.79 -20.07 26.82
CA GLU A 89 4.18 -20.52 26.97
C GLU A 89 5.09 -20.00 25.86
N LYS A 90 4.54 -19.91 24.63
CA LYS A 90 5.22 -19.38 23.46
C LYS A 90 4.51 -18.13 22.95
N LEU A 91 5.29 -17.10 22.69
CA LEU A 91 4.86 -15.80 22.16
C LEU A 91 5.51 -15.50 20.82
N ASP A 92 5.65 -16.54 19.97
CA ASP A 92 6.46 -16.50 18.74
C ASP A 92 6.05 -15.37 17.77
N ASN A 93 4.78 -14.95 17.78
CA ASN A 93 4.26 -13.90 16.90
C ASN A 93 3.87 -12.62 17.64
N CYS A 94 4.09 -12.52 18.94
CA CYS A 94 3.73 -11.34 19.72
C CYS A 94 4.71 -10.20 19.43
N PHE A 95 4.20 -9.14 18.82
CA PHE A 95 4.98 -7.95 18.51
C PHE A 95 4.98 -6.95 19.64
N ILE A 96 3.83 -6.77 20.32
CA ILE A 96 3.69 -5.94 21.51
C ILE A 96 2.89 -6.73 22.56
N CYS A 97 3.37 -6.76 23.77
CA CYS A 97 2.69 -7.35 24.91
C CYS A 97 2.43 -6.27 25.97
N LEU A 98 1.14 -6.02 26.24
CA LEU A 98 0.72 -5.06 27.25
C LEU A 98 0.10 -5.79 28.43
N LYS A 99 0.36 -5.31 29.65
CA LYS A 99 -0.27 -5.76 30.89
C LYS A 99 -1.07 -4.62 31.51
N LYS A 100 -2.30 -4.88 31.89
CA LYS A 100 -3.12 -3.92 32.62
C LYS A 100 -2.65 -3.79 34.07
N GLU A 101 -2.45 -2.55 34.53
CA GLU A 101 -2.09 -2.21 35.90
C GLU A 101 -2.99 -1.06 36.38
N GLY A 102 -4.09 -1.41 37.12
CA GLY A 102 -5.15 -0.45 37.42
C GLY A 102 -5.84 0.05 36.15
N ASP A 103 -5.87 1.37 35.96
CA ASP A 103 -6.46 2.03 34.78
C ASP A 103 -5.44 2.27 33.65
N LYS A 104 -4.22 1.75 33.77
CA LYS A 104 -3.14 1.95 32.79
C LYS A 104 -2.66 0.64 32.21
N TRP A 105 -2.07 0.74 31.04
CA TRP A 105 -1.38 -0.35 30.37
C TRP A 105 0.13 -0.15 30.44
N LYS A 106 0.85 -1.21 30.80
CA LYS A 106 2.32 -1.24 30.78
C LYS A 106 2.79 -2.07 29.60
N ASP A 107 3.70 -1.54 28.79
CA ASP A 107 4.41 -2.33 27.80
C ASP A 107 5.42 -3.25 28.50
N ILE A 108 5.20 -4.56 28.39
CA ILE A 108 6.03 -5.61 28.96
C ILE A 108 6.70 -6.47 27.88
N THR A 109 6.71 -6.02 26.62
CA THR A 109 7.22 -6.78 25.49
C THR A 109 8.61 -7.37 25.74
N ASN A 110 9.50 -6.58 26.34
CA ASN A 110 10.86 -7.01 26.67
C ASN A 110 11.00 -7.71 28.04
N GLU A 111 9.91 -7.82 28.80
CA GLU A 111 9.89 -8.37 30.16
C GLU A 111 8.94 -9.56 30.30
N VAL A 112 8.42 -10.11 29.20
CA VAL A 112 7.35 -11.14 29.18
C VAL A 112 7.68 -12.35 30.05
N ASP A 113 8.94 -12.77 30.11
CA ASP A 113 9.37 -13.92 30.94
C ASP A 113 9.10 -13.72 32.43
N SER A 114 9.17 -12.47 32.90
CA SER A 114 8.87 -12.13 34.30
C SER A 114 7.38 -12.24 34.65
N TYR A 115 6.52 -12.32 33.63
CA TYR A 115 5.06 -12.38 33.77
C TYR A 115 4.49 -13.76 33.41
N LYS A 116 5.29 -14.68 32.90
CA LYS A 116 4.86 -16.07 32.66
C LYS A 116 4.31 -16.67 33.96
N GLN A 117 3.21 -17.44 33.84
CA GLN A 117 2.50 -18.07 34.95
C GLN A 117 1.84 -17.10 35.96
N LYS A 118 1.85 -15.79 35.71
CA LYS A 118 1.13 -14.81 36.53
C LYS A 118 -0.21 -14.50 35.88
N LYS A 119 -1.30 -14.65 36.64
CA LYS A 119 -2.63 -14.18 36.18
C LYS A 119 -2.65 -12.67 36.09
N GLY A 120 -3.35 -12.16 35.06
CA GLY A 120 -3.52 -10.74 34.82
C GLY A 120 -4.38 -10.51 33.60
N GLU A 121 -4.58 -9.28 33.22
CA GLU A 121 -5.18 -8.91 31.93
C GLU A 121 -4.07 -8.50 30.98
N TYR A 122 -3.91 -9.26 29.88
CA TYR A 122 -2.86 -9.07 28.90
C TYR A 122 -3.46 -8.83 27.52
N TYR A 123 -2.91 -7.87 26.80
CA TYR A 123 -3.20 -7.61 25.39
C TYR A 123 -1.96 -7.91 24.56
N LEU A 124 -2.11 -8.83 23.61
CA LEU A 124 -1.05 -9.33 22.75
C LEU A 124 -1.36 -8.86 21.34
N TYR A 125 -0.51 -8.00 20.79
CA TYR A 125 -0.64 -7.52 19.41
C TYR A 125 0.29 -8.32 18.51
N GLU A 126 -0.30 -8.89 17.46
CA GLU A 126 0.41 -9.61 16.40
C GLU A 126 0.35 -8.79 15.12
N LYS A 127 1.46 -8.78 14.37
CA LYS A 127 1.47 -8.16 13.04
C LYS A 127 0.58 -8.94 12.07
N THR A 128 -0.20 -8.22 11.30
CA THR A 128 -0.97 -8.77 10.20
C THR A 128 -0.41 -8.35 8.85
N PHE A 129 -0.69 -9.16 7.83
CA PHE A 129 -0.17 -8.99 6.47
C PHE A 129 -1.31 -9.17 5.49
N TYR A 130 -1.29 -8.43 4.37
CA TYR A 130 -2.14 -8.76 3.24
C TYR A 130 -1.72 -10.11 2.64
N GLY A 131 -2.71 -10.88 2.20
CA GLY A 131 -2.44 -12.16 1.52
C GLY A 131 -1.72 -11.95 0.18
N ARG A 132 -0.81 -12.88 -0.14
CA ARG A 132 -0.22 -12.94 -1.48
C ARG A 132 -1.25 -13.46 -2.49
N SER A 133 -1.24 -12.89 -3.70
CA SER A 133 -2.11 -13.35 -4.79
C SER A 133 -1.53 -12.97 -6.15
N ASP A 134 -2.01 -13.66 -7.20
CA ASP A 134 -1.67 -13.33 -8.58
C ASP A 134 -2.17 -11.92 -8.96
N TRP A 135 -3.22 -11.44 -8.30
CA TRP A 135 -3.71 -10.07 -8.45
C TRP A 135 -2.65 -9.02 -8.16
N TYR A 136 -1.76 -9.30 -7.20
CA TYR A 136 -0.63 -8.44 -6.82
C TYR A 136 0.70 -8.91 -7.45
N GLY A 137 0.65 -9.59 -8.61
CA GLY A 137 1.83 -10.08 -9.30
C GLY A 137 2.57 -11.20 -8.54
N GLY A 138 1.85 -12.00 -7.73
CA GLY A 138 2.44 -13.04 -6.87
C GLY A 138 2.94 -12.54 -5.51
N TYR A 139 2.82 -11.24 -5.24
CA TYR A 139 3.17 -10.58 -3.98
C TYR A 139 1.93 -10.24 -3.16
N SER A 140 2.11 -9.45 -2.09
CA SER A 140 1.04 -8.77 -1.36
C SER A 140 0.89 -7.33 -1.85
N TYR A 141 -0.25 -6.71 -1.50
CA TYR A 141 -0.36 -5.26 -1.65
C TYR A 141 0.68 -4.53 -0.79
N VAL A 142 1.22 -3.44 -1.33
CA VAL A 142 2.26 -2.65 -0.67
C VAL A 142 1.71 -1.76 0.44
N ASP A 143 2.52 -1.48 1.43
CA ASP A 143 2.26 -0.44 2.41
C ASP A 143 2.77 0.91 1.89
N VAL A 144 1.86 1.71 1.35
CA VAL A 144 2.17 3.04 0.79
C VAL A 144 2.66 4.05 1.84
N MET A 145 2.56 3.70 3.14
CA MET A 145 3.10 4.50 4.24
C MET A 145 4.58 4.21 4.52
N VAL A 146 5.13 3.11 4.01
CA VAL A 146 6.57 2.82 4.12
C VAL A 146 7.33 3.83 3.28
N LYS A 147 8.34 4.46 3.91
CA LYS A 147 9.18 5.48 3.26
C LYS A 147 9.84 4.93 1.99
N GLY A 148 9.69 5.65 0.90
CA GLY A 148 10.26 5.30 -0.41
C GLY A 148 9.35 4.47 -1.30
N VAL A 149 8.22 3.94 -0.81
CA VAL A 149 7.29 3.14 -1.63
C VAL A 149 6.60 4.00 -2.68
N THR A 150 6.12 5.19 -2.30
CA THR A 150 5.48 6.11 -3.25
C THR A 150 6.48 6.59 -4.31
N GLU A 151 7.68 6.93 -3.92
CA GLU A 151 8.76 7.31 -4.84
C GLU A 151 9.11 6.16 -5.78
N LYS A 152 9.21 4.93 -5.24
CA LYS A 152 9.45 3.73 -6.06
C LYS A 152 8.32 3.48 -7.06
N PHE A 153 7.07 3.63 -6.63
CA PHE A 153 5.91 3.49 -7.49
C PHE A 153 5.94 4.50 -8.66
N ILE A 154 6.20 5.78 -8.36
CA ILE A 154 6.30 6.83 -9.38
C ILE A 154 7.47 6.53 -10.34
N ASP A 155 8.63 6.16 -9.81
CA ASP A 155 9.81 5.83 -10.60
C ASP A 155 9.52 4.68 -11.57
N VAL A 156 8.99 3.57 -11.04
CA VAL A 156 8.67 2.37 -11.83
C VAL A 156 7.62 2.64 -12.90
N THR A 157 6.54 3.35 -12.56
CA THR A 157 5.41 3.55 -13.48
C THR A 157 5.69 4.65 -14.50
N MET A 158 6.36 5.75 -14.13
CA MET A 158 6.43 6.94 -14.97
C MET A 158 7.61 6.98 -15.92
N GLN A 159 8.72 6.31 -15.63
CA GLN A 159 9.92 6.35 -16.48
C GLN A 159 9.64 5.92 -17.94
N GLY A 160 8.85 4.88 -18.14
CA GLY A 160 8.53 4.40 -19.47
C GLY A 160 7.66 5.40 -20.26
N TYR A 161 6.68 6.00 -19.60
CA TYR A 161 5.85 7.04 -20.22
C TYR A 161 6.66 8.32 -20.54
N GLU A 162 7.54 8.72 -19.61
CA GLU A 162 8.45 9.85 -19.82
C GLU A 162 9.35 9.61 -21.04
N LYS A 163 9.94 8.43 -21.14
CA LYS A 163 10.83 8.04 -22.25
C LYS A 163 10.14 8.19 -23.61
N VAL A 164 8.88 7.81 -23.73
CA VAL A 164 8.17 7.78 -25.02
C VAL A 164 7.34 9.03 -25.30
N ALA A 165 6.89 9.77 -24.30
CA ALA A 165 5.88 10.80 -24.46
C ALA A 165 6.10 12.09 -23.64
N LYS A 166 7.29 12.32 -23.04
CA LYS A 166 7.58 13.50 -22.18
C LYS A 166 7.14 14.83 -22.79
N ASN A 167 7.34 15.02 -24.09
CA ASN A 167 7.02 16.27 -24.79
C ASN A 167 5.52 16.56 -24.89
N GLU A 168 4.68 15.58 -24.57
CA GLU A 168 3.22 15.71 -24.58
C GLU A 168 2.63 15.89 -23.17
N PHE A 169 3.45 15.82 -22.13
CA PHE A 169 3.02 16.08 -20.75
C PHE A 169 2.55 17.54 -20.59
N GLY A 170 1.40 17.73 -19.94
CA GLY A 170 0.73 19.02 -19.82
C GLY A 170 0.09 19.54 -21.13
N LYS A 171 0.01 18.70 -22.17
CA LYS A 171 -0.61 18.97 -23.47
C LYS A 171 -1.61 17.86 -23.80
N THR A 172 -1.28 17.00 -24.77
CA THR A 172 -2.09 15.82 -25.14
C THR A 172 -2.24 14.86 -23.95
N ILE A 173 -1.26 14.80 -23.06
CA ILE A 173 -1.31 14.06 -21.78
C ILE A 173 -1.48 15.07 -20.65
N PRO A 174 -2.71 15.42 -20.26
CA PRO A 174 -2.95 16.45 -19.25
C PRO A 174 -2.67 15.98 -17.83
N GLY A 175 -2.63 14.67 -17.58
CA GLY A 175 -2.39 14.13 -16.25
C GLY A 175 -2.46 12.60 -16.17
N ILE A 176 -2.50 12.14 -14.95
CA ILE A 176 -2.48 10.73 -14.55
C ILE A 176 -3.71 10.46 -13.69
N PHE A 177 -4.30 9.30 -13.83
CA PHE A 177 -5.29 8.77 -12.90
C PHE A 177 -4.63 7.77 -11.99
N THR A 178 -4.73 8.01 -10.68
CA THR A 178 -4.31 7.12 -9.60
C THR A 178 -5.56 6.60 -8.90
N ASP A 179 -5.75 5.29 -8.84
CA ASP A 179 -6.98 4.67 -8.35
C ASP A 179 -6.82 4.17 -6.91
N GLU A 180 -7.38 4.93 -5.99
CA GLU A 180 -7.61 4.63 -4.57
C GLU A 180 -6.44 3.89 -3.86
N PRO A 181 -5.21 4.45 -3.79
CA PRO A 181 -4.14 3.83 -3.01
C PRO A 181 -4.63 3.46 -1.62
N ASN A 182 -4.47 2.18 -1.23
CA ASN A 182 -5.09 1.66 -0.04
C ASN A 182 -4.19 1.85 1.19
N ILE A 183 -4.73 2.50 2.23
CA ILE A 183 -4.08 2.67 3.54
C ILE A 183 -4.80 1.92 4.65
N GLN A 184 -5.76 1.07 4.33
CA GLN A 184 -6.49 0.27 5.34
C GLN A 184 -5.57 -0.74 6.01
N SER A 185 -5.94 -1.16 7.22
CA SER A 185 -5.24 -2.24 7.89
C SER A 185 -5.46 -3.58 7.19
N SER A 186 -4.43 -4.43 7.19
CA SER A 186 -4.57 -5.85 6.79
C SER A 186 -5.31 -6.70 7.85
N GLY A 187 -5.59 -6.13 9.01
CA GLY A 187 -6.32 -6.73 10.13
C GLY A 187 -6.00 -6.02 11.44
N GLY A 188 -7.01 -5.77 12.27
CA GLY A 188 -6.87 -4.99 13.50
C GLY A 188 -6.52 -3.52 13.26
N LEU A 189 -5.78 -2.92 14.17
CA LEU A 189 -5.33 -1.54 14.06
C LEU A 189 -4.37 -1.34 12.89
N ARG A 190 -4.47 -0.21 12.20
CA ARG A 190 -3.48 0.16 11.18
C ARG A 190 -2.10 0.33 11.81
N TRP A 191 -1.10 -0.30 11.20
CA TRP A 191 0.29 -0.19 11.60
C TRP A 191 1.21 -0.16 10.38
N THR A 192 2.30 0.57 10.51
CA THR A 192 3.43 0.63 9.56
C THR A 192 4.73 0.66 10.37
N PRO A 193 5.88 0.23 9.82
CA PRO A 193 7.10 -0.01 10.60
C PRO A 193 7.60 1.14 11.47
N ASP A 194 7.48 2.37 11.00
CA ASP A 194 7.98 3.58 11.68
C ASP A 194 6.92 4.30 12.53
N LEU A 195 5.69 3.77 12.62
CA LEU A 195 4.56 4.43 13.29
C LEU A 195 4.92 4.91 14.71
N PHE A 196 5.49 4.04 15.54
CA PHE A 196 5.75 4.37 16.94
C PHE A 196 6.86 5.41 17.07
N ASP A 197 7.91 5.31 16.25
CA ASP A 197 9.03 6.24 16.28
C ASP A 197 8.60 7.64 15.79
N VAL A 198 7.85 7.71 14.68
CA VAL A 198 7.30 8.96 14.16
C VAL A 198 6.32 9.59 15.15
N PHE A 199 5.47 8.77 15.76
CA PHE A 199 4.52 9.24 16.77
C PHE A 199 5.25 9.81 18.00
N GLN A 200 6.23 9.08 18.54
CA GLN A 200 7.05 9.50 19.68
C GLN A 200 7.79 10.82 19.38
N GLN A 201 8.37 10.93 18.18
CA GLN A 201 9.07 12.17 17.77
C GLN A 201 8.12 13.37 17.69
N LYS A 202 6.90 13.15 17.19
CA LYS A 202 5.92 14.21 16.98
C LYS A 202 5.22 14.65 18.25
N TRP A 203 4.88 13.69 19.12
CA TRP A 203 4.00 13.92 20.27
C TRP A 203 4.71 13.79 21.62
N ASN A 204 5.96 13.33 21.64
CA ASN A 204 6.82 13.18 22.82
C ASN A 204 6.27 12.24 23.90
N TYR A 205 5.52 11.21 23.49
CA TYR A 205 5.11 10.09 24.35
C TYR A 205 4.93 8.80 23.52
N ASP A 206 4.99 7.64 24.21
CA ASP A 206 4.85 6.34 23.56
C ASP A 206 3.38 5.99 23.30
N LEU A 207 3.07 5.61 22.05
CA LEU A 207 1.72 5.19 21.65
C LEU A 207 1.39 3.77 22.13
N ARG A 208 2.38 2.88 22.33
CA ARG A 208 2.14 1.46 22.61
C ARG A 208 1.21 1.21 23.79
N PRO A 209 1.41 1.83 24.98
CA PRO A 209 0.50 1.66 26.10
C PRO A 209 -0.93 2.19 25.89
N LEU A 210 -1.14 2.97 24.82
CA LEU A 210 -2.43 3.57 24.49
C LEU A 210 -3.19 2.80 23.41
N LEU A 211 -2.58 1.79 22.76
CA LEU A 211 -3.24 0.97 21.75
C LEU A 211 -4.59 0.40 22.20
N PRO A 212 -4.76 -0.07 23.47
CA PRO A 212 -6.05 -0.56 23.93
C PRO A 212 -7.19 0.46 23.85
N LEU A 213 -6.89 1.76 23.95
CA LEU A 213 -7.91 2.81 23.84
C LEU A 213 -8.43 2.96 22.42
N LEU A 214 -7.61 2.59 21.41
CA LEU A 214 -8.01 2.62 20.00
C LEU A 214 -8.90 1.43 19.61
N GLU A 215 -8.94 0.38 20.43
CA GLU A 215 -9.79 -0.79 20.22
C GLU A 215 -11.22 -0.59 20.77
N GLU A 216 -11.42 0.40 21.63
CA GLU A 216 -12.71 0.66 22.28
C GLU A 216 -13.64 1.53 21.40
N GLU A 217 -13.10 2.14 20.33
CA GLU A 217 -13.84 3.05 19.43
C GLU A 217 -14.35 2.39 18.13
N VAL A 218 -14.15 1.07 17.96
CA VAL A 218 -14.55 0.35 16.73
C VAL A 218 -15.81 -0.47 16.91
#